data_cb667ebfcf0633b2486cd58dc67ac559
#
_entry.id   cb667ebfcf0633b2486cd58dc67ac559
#
_cell.length_a   1.000
_cell.length_b   1.000
_cell.length_c   1.000
_cell.angle_alpha   90.00
_cell.angle_beta   90.00
_cell.angle_gamma   90.00
#
_symmetry.space_group_name_H-M   'P 1'
#
loop_
_entity.id
_entity.type
_entity.pdbx_description
1 polymer ?
#
loop_
_entity_poly.entity_id
_entity_poly.type
_entity_poly.pdbx_seq_one_letter_code
_entity_poly.pdbx_strand_id
1 'polypeptide(L)'
;MVGVYRLSVDGIQARERILGTAYELFSRRGVRAVGVDEVIERAGVAKATLYRHFPSKNELVLAFLDLREQRWTRDFVEAGAIRRGTNPEERLLAIFDVFDEWFHRDDFEASVFINVLFEMGPEHPAGSASILHLERIREMVRRFAEEAGLRDPEAFARSWHILMQGSIVSAAEGDAEAARRGKAMARSLIESHR
;
A
#
# COMPACT_ATOMS: atom_id res chain seq x y z
N MET A 1 -19.45 -30.61 -11.46
CA MET A 1 -19.18 -29.76 -12.64
C MET A 1 -19.17 -28.32 -12.14
N VAL A 2 -17.98 -27.76 -11.88
CA VAL A 2 -17.82 -26.37 -11.42
C VAL A 2 -17.71 -25.53 -12.68
N GLY A 3 -18.73 -24.71 -12.96
CA GLY A 3 -18.76 -23.81 -14.11
C GLY A 3 -17.70 -22.72 -13.97
N VAL A 4 -16.65 -22.81 -14.75
CA VAL A 4 -15.68 -21.73 -14.95
C VAL A 4 -16.40 -20.60 -15.70
N TYR A 5 -16.88 -19.57 -15.01
CA TYR A 5 -17.36 -18.35 -15.63
C TYR A 5 -16.18 -17.66 -16.32
N ARG A 6 -16.03 -17.88 -17.63
CA ARG A 6 -15.21 -16.99 -18.47
C ARG A 6 -15.89 -15.62 -18.50
N LEU A 7 -15.33 -14.66 -17.78
CA LEU A 7 -15.70 -13.25 -17.96
C LEU A 7 -15.43 -12.89 -19.43
N SER A 8 -16.41 -12.28 -20.10
CA SER A 8 -16.21 -11.70 -21.42
C SER A 8 -15.19 -10.56 -21.35
N VAL A 9 -14.55 -10.20 -22.46
CA VAL A 9 -13.59 -9.07 -22.53
C VAL A 9 -14.22 -7.79 -21.98
N ASP A 10 -15.50 -7.53 -22.32
CA ASP A 10 -16.28 -6.39 -21.78
C ASP A 10 -16.46 -6.46 -20.27
N GLY A 11 -16.60 -7.65 -19.70
CA GLY A 11 -16.71 -7.86 -18.27
C GLY A 11 -15.39 -7.56 -17.54
N ILE A 12 -14.24 -7.94 -18.09
CA ILE A 12 -12.92 -7.62 -17.54
C ILE A 12 -12.72 -6.11 -17.53
N GLN A 13 -13.01 -5.42 -18.65
CA GLN A 13 -12.89 -3.98 -18.76
C GLN A 13 -13.81 -3.24 -17.77
N ALA A 14 -15.05 -3.72 -17.55
CA ALA A 14 -15.98 -3.12 -16.58
C ALA A 14 -15.45 -3.27 -15.15
N ARG A 15 -14.93 -4.44 -14.78
CA ARG A 15 -14.31 -4.67 -13.45
C ARG A 15 -13.13 -3.76 -13.20
N GLU A 16 -12.24 -3.61 -14.18
CA GLU A 16 -11.07 -2.74 -14.10
C GLU A 16 -11.45 -1.27 -13.96
N ARG A 17 -12.45 -0.79 -14.73
CA ARG A 17 -12.94 0.59 -14.59
C ARG A 17 -13.52 0.86 -13.21
N ILE A 18 -14.37 -0.05 -12.69
CA ILE A 18 -14.95 0.08 -11.34
C ILE A 18 -13.83 0.14 -10.30
N LEU A 19 -12.89 -0.80 -10.36
CA LEU A 19 -11.79 -0.88 -9.39
C LEU A 19 -10.83 0.31 -9.49
N GLY A 20 -10.52 0.78 -10.70
CA GLY A 20 -9.70 1.96 -10.93
C GLY A 20 -10.36 3.24 -10.37
N THR A 21 -11.66 3.42 -10.63
CA THR A 21 -12.45 4.53 -10.08
C THR A 21 -12.50 4.48 -8.55
N ALA A 22 -12.76 3.29 -7.98
CA ALA A 22 -12.76 3.10 -6.53
C ALA A 22 -11.38 3.40 -5.92
N TYR A 23 -10.30 2.97 -6.60
CA TYR A 23 -8.93 3.25 -6.18
C TYR A 23 -8.66 4.75 -6.03
N GLU A 24 -9.00 5.55 -7.04
CA GLU A 24 -8.81 7.01 -7.00
C GLU A 24 -9.63 7.68 -5.89
N LEU A 25 -10.89 7.26 -5.75
CA LEU A 25 -11.79 7.85 -4.75
C LEU A 25 -11.41 7.47 -3.33
N PHE A 26 -11.17 6.19 -3.06
CA PHE A 26 -10.85 5.70 -1.71
C PHE A 26 -9.49 6.19 -1.24
N SER A 27 -8.50 6.26 -2.13
CA SER A 27 -7.18 6.76 -1.79
C SER A 27 -7.22 8.24 -1.34
N ARG A 28 -7.98 9.07 -2.05
CA ARG A 28 -8.02 10.52 -1.78
C ARG A 28 -8.96 10.92 -0.65
N ARG A 29 -10.07 10.21 -0.47
CA ARG A 29 -11.17 10.66 0.40
C ARG A 29 -11.48 9.71 1.54
N GLY A 30 -10.84 8.55 1.56
CA GLY A 30 -11.13 7.48 2.51
C GLY A 30 -12.36 6.63 2.11
N VAL A 31 -12.44 5.47 2.72
CA VAL A 31 -13.46 4.46 2.38
C VAL A 31 -14.86 4.87 2.86
N ARG A 32 -14.95 5.51 4.04
CA ARG A 32 -16.26 5.91 4.61
C ARG A 32 -16.92 7.01 3.82
N ALA A 33 -16.16 8.00 3.36
CA ALA A 33 -16.66 9.18 2.68
C ALA A 33 -17.16 8.92 1.25
N VAL A 34 -16.83 7.77 0.65
CA VAL A 34 -17.18 7.44 -0.73
C VAL A 34 -18.32 6.41 -0.77
N GLY A 35 -19.45 6.79 -1.37
CA GLY A 35 -20.58 5.91 -1.60
C GLY A 35 -20.41 5.02 -2.84
N VAL A 36 -21.06 3.85 -2.85
CA VAL A 36 -21.05 2.95 -4.03
C VAL A 36 -21.70 3.60 -5.25
N ASP A 37 -22.74 4.40 -5.04
CA ASP A 37 -23.44 5.08 -6.13
C ASP A 37 -22.55 6.11 -6.84
N GLU A 38 -21.65 6.80 -6.13
CA GLU A 38 -20.62 7.67 -6.71
C GLU A 38 -19.61 6.87 -7.56
N VAL A 39 -19.19 5.70 -7.10
CA VAL A 39 -18.30 4.83 -7.89
C VAL A 39 -19.00 4.37 -9.17
N ILE A 40 -20.30 4.00 -9.11
CA ILE A 40 -21.11 3.60 -10.25
C ILE A 40 -21.18 4.72 -11.30
N GLU A 41 -21.50 5.93 -10.85
CA GLU A 41 -21.62 7.10 -11.70
C GLU A 41 -20.29 7.43 -12.41
N ARG A 42 -19.19 7.52 -11.64
CA ARG A 42 -17.88 7.86 -12.20
C ARG A 42 -17.28 6.77 -13.07
N ALA A 43 -17.53 5.50 -12.75
CA ALA A 43 -17.08 4.37 -13.57
C ALA A 43 -17.92 4.23 -14.86
N GLY A 44 -19.04 4.92 -14.99
CA GLY A 44 -19.93 4.84 -16.14
C GLY A 44 -20.50 3.44 -16.34
N VAL A 45 -20.92 2.77 -15.27
CA VAL A 45 -21.49 1.41 -15.31
C VAL A 45 -22.90 1.36 -14.72
N ALA A 46 -23.69 0.37 -15.14
CA ALA A 46 -24.97 0.12 -14.50
C ALA A 46 -24.76 -0.46 -13.07
N LYS A 47 -25.67 -0.15 -12.14
CA LYS A 47 -25.66 -0.66 -10.76
C LYS A 47 -25.55 -2.19 -10.69
N ALA A 48 -26.31 -2.90 -11.53
CA ALA A 48 -26.25 -4.35 -11.64
C ALA A 48 -24.87 -4.86 -12.10
N THR A 49 -24.15 -4.08 -12.91
CA THR A 49 -22.80 -4.43 -13.35
C THR A 49 -21.80 -4.35 -12.20
N LEU A 50 -21.86 -3.32 -11.36
CA LEU A 50 -21.01 -3.22 -10.18
C LEU A 50 -21.25 -4.41 -9.25
N TYR A 51 -22.50 -4.69 -8.87
CA TYR A 51 -22.80 -5.75 -7.90
C TYR A 51 -22.55 -7.16 -8.44
N ARG A 52 -22.52 -7.35 -9.75
CA ARG A 52 -22.08 -8.60 -10.38
C ARG A 52 -20.58 -8.85 -10.17
N HIS A 53 -19.74 -7.79 -10.14
CA HIS A 53 -18.29 -7.89 -9.97
C HIS A 53 -17.85 -7.77 -8.51
N PHE A 54 -18.56 -6.97 -7.74
CA PHE A 54 -18.29 -6.69 -6.33
C PHE A 54 -19.60 -6.75 -5.56
N PRO A 55 -19.97 -7.91 -4.98
CA PRO A 55 -21.27 -8.15 -4.34
C PRO A 55 -21.59 -7.17 -3.21
N SER A 56 -20.59 -6.52 -2.63
CA SER A 56 -20.75 -5.51 -1.59
C SER A 56 -19.68 -4.42 -1.69
N LYS A 57 -19.88 -3.30 -0.98
CA LYS A 57 -18.84 -2.27 -0.81
C LYS A 57 -17.59 -2.87 -0.15
N ASN A 58 -17.75 -3.78 0.80
CA ASN A 58 -16.64 -4.43 1.47
C ASN A 58 -15.76 -5.22 0.48
N GLU A 59 -16.39 -5.98 -0.44
CA GLU A 59 -15.63 -6.70 -1.49
C GLU A 59 -14.87 -5.74 -2.42
N LEU A 60 -15.47 -4.60 -2.74
CA LEU A 60 -14.77 -3.57 -3.53
C LEU A 60 -13.60 -2.95 -2.75
N VAL A 61 -13.78 -2.72 -1.45
CA VAL A 61 -12.70 -2.20 -0.58
C VAL A 61 -11.57 -3.21 -0.43
N LEU A 62 -11.87 -4.49 -0.26
CA LEU A 62 -10.84 -5.54 -0.20
C LEU A 62 -10.04 -5.60 -1.51
N ALA A 63 -10.73 -5.58 -2.65
CA ALA A 63 -10.06 -5.54 -3.96
C ALA A 63 -9.21 -4.26 -4.16
N PHE A 64 -9.66 -3.12 -3.65
CA PHE A 64 -8.89 -1.88 -3.63
C PHE A 64 -7.60 -2.02 -2.81
N LEU A 65 -7.67 -2.61 -1.60
CA LEU A 65 -6.51 -2.82 -0.75
C LEU A 65 -5.49 -3.78 -1.40
N ASP A 66 -5.96 -4.85 -2.05
CA ASP A 66 -5.09 -5.77 -2.81
C ASP A 66 -4.41 -5.06 -3.99
N LEU A 67 -5.14 -4.21 -4.71
CA LEU A 67 -4.56 -3.42 -5.81
C LEU A 67 -3.55 -2.40 -5.28
N ARG A 68 -3.81 -1.79 -4.11
CA ARG A 68 -2.87 -0.88 -3.45
C ARG A 68 -1.59 -1.61 -3.05
N GLU A 69 -1.70 -2.81 -2.48
CA GLU A 69 -0.55 -3.64 -2.13
C GLU A 69 0.30 -3.94 -3.37
N GLN A 70 -0.33 -4.36 -4.46
CA GLN A 70 0.38 -4.64 -5.70
C GLN A 70 1.10 -3.39 -6.23
N ARG A 71 0.38 -2.29 -6.42
CA ARG A 71 0.92 -1.08 -7.06
C ARG A 71 1.93 -0.34 -6.20
N TRP A 72 1.63 -0.19 -4.89
CA TRP A 72 2.46 0.61 -4.01
C TRP A 72 3.54 -0.20 -3.33
N THR A 73 3.21 -1.33 -2.70
CA THR A 73 4.21 -2.12 -1.96
C THR A 73 5.16 -2.83 -2.91
N ARG A 74 4.64 -3.60 -3.87
CA ARG A 74 5.49 -4.43 -4.76
C ARG A 74 6.07 -3.66 -5.92
N ASP A 75 5.22 -3.01 -6.73
CA ASP A 75 5.67 -2.43 -7.99
C ASP A 75 6.43 -1.11 -7.78
N PHE A 76 6.07 -0.33 -6.76
CA PHE A 76 6.69 0.96 -6.50
C PHE A 76 7.80 0.88 -5.43
N VAL A 77 7.51 0.45 -4.19
CA VAL A 77 8.48 0.48 -3.10
C VAL A 77 9.52 -0.64 -3.26
N GLU A 78 9.09 -1.91 -3.30
CA GLU A 78 9.99 -3.06 -3.35
C GLU A 78 10.80 -3.07 -4.64
N ALA A 79 10.16 -3.00 -5.80
CA ALA A 79 10.84 -2.96 -7.08
C ALA A 79 11.71 -1.71 -7.23
N GLY A 80 11.28 -0.56 -6.69
CA GLY A 80 12.05 0.66 -6.64
C GLY A 80 13.33 0.53 -5.81
N ALA A 81 13.25 -0.12 -4.65
CA ALA A 81 14.39 -0.39 -3.78
C ALA A 81 15.38 -1.37 -4.44
N ILE A 82 14.88 -2.46 -5.06
CA ILE A 82 15.71 -3.44 -5.76
C ILE A 82 16.46 -2.81 -6.94
N ARG A 83 15.83 -1.92 -7.70
CA ARG A 83 16.49 -1.24 -8.83
C ARG A 83 17.62 -0.30 -8.41
N ARG A 84 17.55 0.27 -7.21
CA ARG A 84 18.53 1.26 -6.71
C ARG A 84 19.65 0.65 -5.89
N GLY A 85 19.36 -0.40 -5.13
CA GLY A 85 20.32 -1.06 -4.26
C GLY A 85 20.99 -2.25 -4.94
N THR A 86 22.33 -2.26 -4.98
CA THR A 86 23.13 -3.37 -5.55
C THR A 86 23.31 -4.52 -4.55
N ASN A 87 23.16 -4.25 -3.26
CA ASN A 87 23.21 -5.21 -2.17
C ASN A 87 22.01 -5.00 -1.20
N PRO A 88 21.75 -5.94 -0.29
CA PRO A 88 20.58 -5.87 0.58
C PRO A 88 20.52 -4.64 1.49
N GLU A 89 21.64 -4.17 2.05
CA GLU A 89 21.66 -2.94 2.88
C GLU A 89 21.33 -1.70 2.04
N GLU A 90 21.85 -1.61 0.81
CA GLU A 90 21.51 -0.53 -0.10
C GLU A 90 20.02 -0.57 -0.49
N ARG A 91 19.43 -1.76 -0.67
CA ARG A 91 17.98 -1.91 -0.94
C ARG A 91 17.14 -1.41 0.22
N LEU A 92 17.52 -1.72 1.46
CA LEU A 92 16.88 -1.16 2.65
C LEU A 92 16.90 0.37 2.61
N LEU A 93 18.05 0.97 2.46
CA LEU A 93 18.19 2.43 2.42
C LEU A 93 17.48 3.07 1.22
N ALA A 94 17.44 2.39 0.08
CA ALA A 94 16.76 2.84 -1.12
C ALA A 94 15.24 2.94 -0.98
N ILE A 95 14.62 2.28 0.00
CA ILE A 95 13.21 2.48 0.34
C ILE A 95 12.94 3.98 0.62
N PHE A 96 13.84 4.65 1.33
CA PHE A 96 13.68 6.08 1.61
C PHE A 96 13.99 6.97 0.40
N ASP A 97 14.82 6.52 -0.56
CA ASP A 97 14.98 7.23 -1.83
C ASP A 97 13.70 7.15 -2.67
N VAL A 98 13.03 6.00 -2.66
CA VAL A 98 11.70 5.84 -3.28
C VAL A 98 10.67 6.74 -2.59
N PHE A 99 10.74 6.86 -1.25
CA PHE A 99 9.88 7.75 -0.49
C PHE A 99 10.15 9.23 -0.80
N ASP A 100 11.41 9.63 -0.95
CA ASP A 100 11.76 11.01 -1.32
C ASP A 100 11.10 11.40 -2.65
N GLU A 101 11.17 10.56 -3.67
CA GLU A 101 10.48 10.77 -4.93
C GLU A 101 8.96 10.82 -4.77
N TRP A 102 8.39 9.92 -3.97
CA TRP A 102 6.95 9.84 -3.76
C TRP A 102 6.40 11.05 -2.99
N PHE A 103 7.10 11.51 -1.97
CA PHE A 103 6.69 12.67 -1.16
C PHE A 103 6.65 13.97 -1.95
N HIS A 104 7.42 14.07 -3.03
CA HIS A 104 7.45 15.23 -3.91
C HIS A 104 6.47 15.16 -5.10
N ARG A 105 5.65 14.11 -5.18
CA ARG A 105 4.65 13.99 -6.25
C ARG A 105 3.36 14.72 -5.91
N ASP A 106 2.71 15.27 -6.92
CA ASP A 106 1.39 15.94 -6.77
C ASP A 106 0.28 14.97 -6.32
N ASP A 107 0.46 13.67 -6.57
CA ASP A 107 -0.46 12.60 -6.16
C ASP A 107 -0.04 11.87 -4.87
N PHE A 108 0.83 12.50 -4.05
CA PHE A 108 1.22 11.96 -2.76
C PHE A 108 -0.01 11.81 -1.86
N GLU A 109 -0.21 10.62 -1.37
CA GLU A 109 -1.27 10.25 -0.44
C GLU A 109 -0.64 9.54 0.75
N ALA A 110 -1.02 9.95 1.97
CA ALA A 110 -0.55 9.31 3.20
C ALA A 110 -0.96 7.82 3.26
N SER A 111 -0.51 7.12 4.28
CA SER A 111 -0.66 5.66 4.42
C SER A 111 -2.11 5.17 4.34
N VAL A 112 -2.51 4.67 3.17
CA VAL A 112 -3.87 4.16 2.90
C VAL A 112 -4.25 3.03 3.87
N PHE A 113 -3.36 2.06 4.11
CA PHE A 113 -3.66 0.93 5.00
C PHE A 113 -3.92 1.38 6.44
N ILE A 114 -3.16 2.35 6.95
CA ILE A 114 -3.36 2.90 8.29
C ILE A 114 -4.68 3.69 8.36
N ASN A 115 -4.98 4.48 7.34
CA ASN A 115 -6.22 5.24 7.27
C ASN A 115 -7.43 4.30 7.27
N VAL A 116 -7.42 3.25 6.45
CA VAL A 116 -8.50 2.25 6.41
C VAL A 116 -8.61 1.51 7.74
N LEU A 117 -7.49 1.15 8.38
CA LEU A 117 -7.49 0.52 9.70
C LEU A 117 -8.16 1.42 10.75
N PHE A 118 -7.84 2.71 10.78
CA PHE A 118 -8.44 3.65 11.73
C PHE A 118 -9.91 3.96 11.41
N GLU A 119 -10.26 4.05 10.14
CA GLU A 119 -11.65 4.27 9.73
C GLU A 119 -12.56 3.09 10.08
N MET A 120 -12.11 1.87 9.85
CA MET A 120 -12.95 0.69 9.88
C MET A 120 -12.82 -0.10 11.20
N GLY A 121 -11.67 0.01 11.87
CA GLY A 121 -11.33 -0.77 13.06
C GLY A 121 -10.76 -2.16 12.72
N PRO A 122 -9.99 -2.76 13.65
CA PRO A 122 -9.26 -4.02 13.40
C PRO A 122 -10.18 -5.24 13.19
N GLU A 123 -11.39 -5.23 13.76
CA GLU A 123 -12.37 -6.32 13.65
C GLU A 123 -13.15 -6.29 12.34
N HIS A 124 -13.14 -5.19 11.62
CA HIS A 124 -13.80 -5.08 10.33
C HIS A 124 -12.94 -5.77 9.25
N PRO A 125 -13.54 -6.48 8.25
CA PRO A 125 -12.78 -7.18 7.20
C PRO A 125 -11.73 -6.31 6.50
N ALA A 126 -12.05 -5.04 6.20
CA ALA A 126 -11.10 -4.11 5.60
C ALA A 126 -9.97 -3.68 6.56
N GLY A 127 -10.26 -3.56 7.86
CA GLY A 127 -9.24 -3.28 8.87
C GLY A 127 -8.30 -4.47 9.07
N SER A 128 -8.85 -5.68 9.17
CA SER A 128 -8.05 -6.91 9.23
C SER A 128 -7.18 -7.10 7.98
N ALA A 129 -7.71 -6.83 6.79
CA ALA A 129 -6.95 -6.85 5.53
C ALA A 129 -5.83 -5.79 5.54
N SER A 130 -6.09 -4.59 6.06
CA SER A 130 -5.07 -3.55 6.21
C SER A 130 -3.93 -3.98 7.13
N ILE A 131 -4.23 -4.63 8.25
CA ILE A 131 -3.20 -5.20 9.15
C ILE A 131 -2.34 -6.22 8.39
N LEU A 132 -2.96 -7.11 7.62
CA LEU A 132 -2.23 -8.09 6.81
C LEU A 132 -1.31 -7.43 5.77
N HIS A 133 -1.77 -6.37 5.10
CA HIS A 133 -0.93 -5.64 4.13
C HIS A 133 0.23 -4.90 4.82
N LEU A 134 0.02 -4.32 6.00
CA LEU A 134 1.10 -3.75 6.81
C LEU A 134 2.11 -4.82 7.25
N GLU A 135 1.65 -6.04 7.49
CA GLU A 135 2.52 -7.19 7.80
C GLU A 135 3.38 -7.59 6.59
N ARG A 136 2.83 -7.60 5.39
CA ARG A 136 3.58 -7.85 4.14
C ARG A 136 4.68 -6.82 3.89
N ILE A 137 4.47 -5.56 4.27
CA ILE A 137 5.52 -4.54 4.21
C ILE A 137 6.66 -4.90 5.18
N ARG A 138 6.34 -5.30 6.41
CA ARG A 138 7.36 -5.76 7.39
C ARG A 138 8.10 -7.00 6.89
N GLU A 139 7.39 -7.93 6.27
CA GLU A 139 7.97 -9.14 5.68
C GLU A 139 8.99 -8.83 4.57
N MET A 140 8.70 -7.85 3.71
CA MET A 140 9.65 -7.37 2.69
C MET A 140 10.92 -6.83 3.36
N VAL A 141 10.78 -6.01 4.39
CA VAL A 141 11.93 -5.46 5.12
C VAL A 141 12.71 -6.55 5.85
N ARG A 142 12.02 -7.49 6.51
CA ARG A 142 12.63 -8.64 7.19
C ARG A 142 13.48 -9.47 6.24
N ARG A 143 12.97 -9.76 5.04
CA ARG A 143 13.70 -10.50 4.01
C ARG A 143 14.99 -9.76 3.59
N PHE A 144 14.94 -8.45 3.36
CA PHE A 144 16.14 -7.67 3.05
C PHE A 144 17.13 -7.66 4.21
N ALA A 145 16.66 -7.60 5.46
CA ALA A 145 17.50 -7.66 6.64
C ALA A 145 18.18 -9.03 6.81
N GLU A 146 17.47 -10.13 6.53
CA GLU A 146 18.03 -11.50 6.52
C GLU A 146 19.11 -11.65 5.43
N GLU A 147 18.82 -11.18 4.21
CA GLU A 147 19.76 -11.19 3.10
C GLU A 147 21.03 -10.33 3.42
N ALA A 148 20.89 -9.27 4.22
CA ALA A 148 21.97 -8.43 4.69
C ALA A 148 22.75 -9.04 5.88
N GLY A 149 22.29 -10.15 6.45
CA GLY A 149 22.91 -10.79 7.61
C GLY A 149 22.74 -10.00 8.91
N LEU A 150 21.71 -9.15 9.03
CA LEU A 150 21.45 -8.36 10.23
C LEU A 150 20.91 -9.24 11.36
N ARG A 151 21.30 -8.89 12.60
CA ARG A 151 20.81 -9.58 13.81
C ARG A 151 19.34 -9.24 14.05
N ASP A 152 18.56 -10.22 14.53
CA ASP A 152 17.14 -10.12 14.85
C ASP A 152 16.32 -9.40 13.76
N PRO A 153 16.19 -10.01 12.55
CA PRO A 153 15.50 -9.39 11.43
C PRO A 153 14.04 -9.04 11.71
N GLU A 154 13.38 -9.75 12.63
CA GLU A 154 11.99 -9.46 13.02
C GLU A 154 11.91 -8.16 13.83
N ALA A 155 12.71 -7.98 14.87
CA ALA A 155 12.76 -6.73 15.64
C ALA A 155 13.23 -5.55 14.76
N PHE A 156 14.21 -5.80 13.88
CA PHE A 156 14.66 -4.83 12.88
C PHE A 156 13.50 -4.37 11.99
N ALA A 157 12.75 -5.29 11.39
CA ALA A 157 11.65 -4.95 10.49
C ALA A 157 10.54 -4.15 11.19
N ARG A 158 10.24 -4.43 12.46
CA ARG A 158 9.30 -3.65 13.27
C ARG A 158 9.79 -2.22 13.49
N SER A 159 11.05 -2.04 13.88
CA SER A 159 11.67 -0.73 14.06
C SER A 159 11.75 0.06 12.76
N TRP A 160 12.12 -0.62 11.67
CA TRP A 160 12.13 -0.05 10.33
C TRP A 160 10.76 0.44 9.88
N HIS A 161 9.73 -0.36 10.14
CA HIS A 161 8.36 0.00 9.82
C HIS A 161 7.89 1.28 10.55
N ILE A 162 8.31 1.47 11.80
CA ILE A 162 8.06 2.72 12.56
C ILE A 162 8.71 3.91 11.84
N LEU A 163 9.96 3.78 11.38
CA LEU A 163 10.64 4.83 10.62
C LEU A 163 9.91 5.14 9.30
N MET A 164 9.47 4.12 8.58
CA MET A 164 8.67 4.30 7.36
C MET A 164 7.40 5.09 7.63
N GLN A 165 6.62 4.67 8.62
CA GLN A 165 5.34 5.33 8.95
C GLN A 165 5.58 6.75 9.47
N GLY A 166 6.58 6.97 10.32
CA GLY A 166 6.96 8.30 10.80
C GLY A 166 7.33 9.23 9.65
N SER A 167 8.11 8.75 8.67
CA SER A 167 8.48 9.54 7.49
C SER A 167 7.26 9.93 6.64
N ILE A 168 6.31 9.01 6.45
CA ILE A 168 5.07 9.27 5.70
C ILE A 168 4.21 10.33 6.40
N VAL A 169 4.06 10.22 7.73
CA VAL A 169 3.29 11.20 8.52
C VAL A 169 3.96 12.57 8.46
N SER A 170 5.29 12.64 8.70
CA SER A 170 6.03 13.92 8.65
C SER A 170 5.94 14.58 7.27
N ALA A 171 6.01 13.80 6.19
CA ALA A 171 5.81 14.33 4.84
C ALA A 171 4.39 14.90 4.65
N ALA A 172 3.36 14.22 5.18
CA ALA A 172 1.98 14.71 5.14
C ALA A 172 1.77 16.00 5.98
N GLU A 173 2.60 16.21 7.02
CA GLU A 173 2.66 17.46 7.79
C GLU A 173 3.38 18.60 7.05
N GLY A 174 4.02 18.33 5.92
CA GLY A 174 4.74 19.29 5.08
C GLY A 174 6.26 19.28 5.24
N ASP A 175 6.85 18.30 5.94
CA ASP A 175 8.31 18.15 6.00
C ASP A 175 8.86 17.56 4.69
N ALA A 176 9.35 18.40 3.81
CA ALA A 176 9.96 18.01 2.54
C ALA A 176 11.22 17.12 2.70
N GLU A 177 11.87 17.12 3.87
CA GLU A 177 13.07 16.35 4.17
C GLU A 177 12.78 15.05 4.93
N ALA A 178 11.52 14.69 5.12
CA ALA A 178 11.10 13.54 5.95
C ALA A 178 11.77 12.22 5.53
N ALA A 179 11.85 11.95 4.22
CA ALA A 179 12.52 10.75 3.70
C ALA A 179 14.02 10.72 4.01
N ARG A 180 14.71 11.86 3.87
CA ARG A 180 16.13 11.97 4.16
C ARG A 180 16.45 11.78 5.65
N ARG A 181 15.60 12.35 6.53
CA ARG A 181 15.71 12.12 7.99
C ARG A 181 15.48 10.65 8.32
N GLY A 182 14.42 10.04 7.76
CA GLY A 182 14.16 8.61 7.90
C GLY A 182 15.34 7.76 7.45
N LYS A 183 15.96 8.07 6.30
CA LYS A 183 17.14 7.38 5.78
C LYS A 183 18.36 7.52 6.70
N ALA A 184 18.56 8.68 7.30
CA ALA A 184 19.66 8.89 8.26
C ALA A 184 19.48 8.02 9.52
N MET A 185 18.28 7.99 10.09
CA MET A 185 17.94 7.12 11.23
C MET A 185 18.06 5.64 10.87
N ALA A 186 17.65 5.27 9.65
CA ALA A 186 17.72 3.91 9.13
C ALA A 186 19.17 3.39 9.05
N ARG A 187 20.15 4.23 8.72
CA ARG A 187 21.58 3.85 8.78
C ARG A 187 22.00 3.45 10.20
N SER A 188 21.64 4.26 11.19
CA SER A 188 21.95 3.95 12.60
C SER A 188 21.27 2.67 13.06
N LEU A 189 20.04 2.40 12.57
CA LEU A 189 19.35 1.15 12.87
C LEU A 189 20.07 -0.07 12.25
N ILE A 190 20.55 0.02 11.01
CA ILE A 190 21.37 -1.03 10.38
C ILE A 190 22.64 -1.27 11.22
N GLU A 191 23.38 -0.22 11.57
CA GLU A 191 24.61 -0.32 12.38
C GLU A 191 24.38 -1.00 13.74
N SER A 192 23.25 -0.74 14.38
CA SER A 192 22.89 -1.36 15.68
C SER A 192 22.52 -2.84 15.58
N HIS A 193 22.26 -3.36 14.38
CA HIS A 193 21.88 -4.76 14.14
C HIS A 193 22.96 -5.57 13.38
N ARG A 194 24.15 -5.02 13.18
CA ARG A 194 25.32 -5.76 12.64
C ARG A 194 25.99 -6.72 13.61
#